data_4d2fd6ebe0703b4105ce9307d35bca9b
#
_entry.id   4d2fd6ebe0703b4105ce9307d35bca9b
#
_cell.length_a   1.000
_cell.length_b   1.000
_cell.length_c   1.000
_cell.angle_alpha   90.00
_cell.angle_beta   90.00
_cell.angle_gamma   90.00
#
_symmetry.space_group_name_H-M   'P 1'
#
loop_
_entity.id
_entity.type
_entity.pdbx_description
1 polymer ?
#
loop_
_entity_poly.entity_id
_entity_poly.type
_entity_poly.pdbx_seq_one_letter_code
_entity_poly.pdbx_strand_id
1 'polypeptide(L)'
;MSKPVVAIVGRPNVGKSTLFNALAGEMISIVKDTPGVTRDRIYADVTWLDKEFTMIDTGGIEPDSRDVILSQMREQAQIAIETADVIIFLTDVRQGLVDADSKVADMLRRSGKPVVLVVNKVDSFEKYMPDVYEFYNLGIGDPVPVSASSRLGLGDMLEAVVEHFPEGSSGQEEDDRPRIAIVGKPNVGKSSIINRLLGENRVIVSDIAGTTRDAIDTAVVHNGKEYVFIDTAGLRRKSRIKEELERYSIIRTVTAVERADVVLMVIDATEGVTEQDAKIAGIAHERGKGVVIVVNKWDAIEKNDRTMREYEGNIRNVLSYMPYAEIVYVSALTGQRLTKLYDMIDMVIENQTLRVATGVLNEIMAEAVALQQPPSDKGKRLKLYYITQVSVKPPTFVIFVNDKELMHFSYTRYLENKIREAFGFRGTSLKFFIRERKEKDQ
;
A
#
# COMPACT_ATOMS: atom_id res chain seq x y z
N MET A 1 9.82 -5.26 -6.68
CA MET A 1 9.38 -6.17 -5.60
C MET A 1 8.40 -5.42 -4.71
N SER A 2 7.30 -6.06 -4.26
CA SER A 2 6.41 -5.48 -3.26
C SER A 2 7.14 -5.43 -1.91
N LYS A 3 6.91 -4.36 -1.12
CA LYS A 3 7.47 -4.27 0.23
C LYS A 3 6.84 -5.36 1.11
N PRO A 4 7.61 -6.05 1.97
CA PRO A 4 7.05 -6.94 2.97
C PRO A 4 6.07 -6.21 3.89
N VAL A 5 5.06 -6.91 4.35
CA VAL A 5 4.04 -6.40 5.26
C VAL A 5 4.24 -7.03 6.64
N VAL A 6 4.38 -6.20 7.67
CA VAL A 6 4.55 -6.62 9.07
C VAL A 6 3.34 -6.16 9.89
N ALA A 7 2.61 -7.08 10.50
CA ALA A 7 1.46 -6.75 11.33
C ALA A 7 1.77 -6.89 12.82
N ILE A 8 1.32 -5.94 13.64
CA ILE A 8 1.44 -5.99 15.10
C ILE A 8 0.13 -6.53 15.68
N VAL A 9 0.20 -7.64 16.42
CA VAL A 9 -0.91 -8.30 17.10
C VAL A 9 -0.63 -8.35 18.60
N GLY A 10 -1.64 -8.23 19.42
CA GLY A 10 -1.51 -8.36 20.88
C GLY A 10 -2.72 -7.79 21.61
N ARG A 11 -2.79 -8.03 22.92
CA ARG A 11 -3.87 -7.53 23.77
C ARG A 11 -3.99 -6.00 23.74
N PRO A 12 -5.14 -5.44 24.12
CA PRO A 12 -5.23 -4.04 24.47
C PRO A 12 -4.19 -3.65 25.55
N ASN A 13 -3.67 -2.44 25.48
CA ASN A 13 -2.74 -1.86 26.46
C ASN A 13 -1.36 -2.54 26.60
N VAL A 14 -0.98 -3.51 25.76
CA VAL A 14 0.40 -4.06 25.74
C VAL A 14 1.41 -3.11 25.09
N GLY A 15 0.94 -2.01 24.48
CA GLY A 15 1.80 -0.98 23.89
C GLY A 15 1.96 -1.06 22.38
N LYS A 16 0.99 -1.65 21.63
CA LYS A 16 1.04 -1.75 20.17
C LYS A 16 1.23 -0.39 19.49
N SER A 17 0.35 0.57 19.80
CA SER A 17 0.44 1.91 19.22
C SER A 17 1.67 2.69 19.69
N THR A 18 2.19 2.40 20.90
CA THR A 18 3.46 2.97 21.38
C THR A 18 4.62 2.44 20.55
N LEU A 19 4.67 1.11 20.32
CA LEU A 19 5.66 0.48 19.47
C LEU A 19 5.57 1.01 18.03
N PHE A 20 4.36 1.02 17.48
CA PHE A 20 4.11 1.56 16.15
C PHE A 20 4.62 2.99 15.99
N ASN A 21 4.30 3.88 16.94
CA ASN A 21 4.72 5.28 16.92
C ASN A 21 6.24 5.43 17.12
N ALA A 22 6.86 4.59 17.95
CA ALA A 22 8.30 4.62 18.17
C ALA A 22 9.05 4.27 16.88
N LEU A 23 8.59 3.26 16.16
CA LEU A 23 9.18 2.86 14.87
C LEU A 23 8.85 3.85 13.76
N ALA A 24 7.61 4.30 13.68
CA ALA A 24 7.16 5.27 12.69
C ALA A 24 7.82 6.66 12.88
N GLY A 25 8.19 7.05 14.09
CA GLY A 25 8.75 8.38 14.39
C GLY A 25 10.21 8.58 14.01
N GLU A 26 11.01 7.53 13.97
CA GLU A 26 12.47 7.60 13.69
C GLU A 26 12.86 7.20 12.27
N MET A 27 12.04 6.38 11.62
CA MET A 27 12.41 5.67 10.38
C MET A 27 11.50 6.00 9.19
N ILE A 28 10.69 7.07 9.29
CA ILE A 28 9.85 7.50 8.16
C ILE A 28 10.72 8.21 7.13
N SER A 29 10.79 7.67 5.92
CA SER A 29 11.06 8.50 4.74
C SER A 29 9.87 9.46 4.60
N ILE A 30 10.15 10.76 4.56
CA ILE A 30 9.23 11.91 4.56
C ILE A 30 7.95 11.61 3.78
N VAL A 31 6.86 11.31 4.47
CA VAL A 31 5.51 11.27 3.88
C VAL A 31 5.09 12.72 3.66
N LYS A 32 4.97 13.12 2.39
CA LYS A 32 4.39 14.41 2.02
C LYS A 32 2.92 14.41 2.44
N ASP A 33 2.49 15.48 3.10
CA ASP A 33 1.07 15.73 3.39
C ASP A 33 0.28 15.78 2.07
N THR A 34 -0.36 14.68 1.71
CA THR A 34 -1.26 14.62 0.55
C THR A 34 -2.65 15.04 1.03
N PRO A 35 -3.26 16.09 0.45
CA PRO A 35 -4.60 16.51 0.82
C PRO A 35 -5.61 15.38 0.60
N GLY A 36 -6.41 15.07 1.64
CA GLY A 36 -7.43 14.01 1.59
C GLY A 36 -7.03 12.70 2.27
N VAL A 37 -5.77 12.50 2.67
CA VAL A 37 -5.33 11.36 3.47
C VAL A 37 -5.34 11.75 4.94
N THR A 38 -6.23 11.14 5.72
CA THR A 38 -6.31 11.41 7.16
C THR A 38 -5.14 10.76 7.90
N ARG A 39 -4.65 11.42 8.95
CA ARG A 39 -3.59 11.00 9.89
C ARG A 39 -3.94 9.77 10.76
N ASP A 40 -4.94 8.98 10.42
CA ASP A 40 -5.22 7.72 11.11
C ASP A 40 -4.11 6.73 10.76
N ARG A 41 -3.09 6.67 11.63
CA ARG A 41 -1.87 5.88 11.47
C ARG A 41 -2.15 4.39 11.69
N ILE A 42 -2.83 3.76 10.75
CA ILE A 42 -3.05 2.31 10.74
C ILE A 42 -1.85 1.59 10.12
N TYR A 43 -1.09 2.28 9.26
CA TYR A 43 0.10 1.74 8.59
C TYR A 43 1.22 2.80 8.51
N ALA A 44 2.46 2.33 8.44
CA ALA A 44 3.64 3.17 8.24
C ALA A 44 4.72 2.42 7.47
N ASP A 45 5.47 3.13 6.65
CA ASP A 45 6.70 2.60 6.06
C ASP A 45 7.83 2.72 7.06
N VAL A 46 8.54 1.61 7.25
CA VAL A 46 9.69 1.51 8.12
C VAL A 46 10.89 1.11 7.27
N THR A 47 12.03 1.76 7.51
CA THR A 47 13.32 1.40 6.92
C THR A 47 14.25 0.97 8.04
N TRP A 48 14.77 -0.25 7.96
CA TRP A 48 15.78 -0.77 8.88
C TRP A 48 16.97 -1.29 8.08
N LEU A 49 18.16 -0.71 8.31
CA LEU A 49 19.34 -0.94 7.49
C LEU A 49 19.04 -0.64 6.01
N ASP A 50 19.11 -1.64 5.15
CA ASP A 50 18.82 -1.58 3.71
C ASP A 50 17.43 -2.14 3.34
N LYS A 51 16.64 -2.55 4.32
CA LYS A 51 15.33 -3.17 4.13
C LYS A 51 14.19 -2.18 4.37
N GLU A 52 13.25 -2.13 3.44
CA GLU A 52 12.01 -1.35 3.57
C GLU A 52 10.81 -2.29 3.69
N PHE A 53 9.90 -2.00 4.61
CA PHE A 53 8.67 -2.76 4.81
C PHE A 53 7.51 -1.87 5.26
N THR A 54 6.28 -2.34 5.09
CA THR A 54 5.07 -1.66 5.58
C THR A 54 4.63 -2.30 6.88
N MET A 55 4.61 -1.52 7.95
CA MET A 55 4.10 -1.93 9.25
C MET A 55 2.63 -1.56 9.41
N ILE A 56 1.82 -2.48 9.97
CA ILE A 56 0.39 -2.30 10.19
C ILE A 56 0.08 -2.48 11.67
N ASP A 57 -0.60 -1.48 12.28
CA ASP A 57 -1.18 -1.62 13.62
C ASP A 57 -2.60 -2.21 13.50
N THR A 58 -2.76 -3.48 13.91
CA THR A 58 -4.06 -4.15 13.93
C THR A 58 -4.92 -3.75 15.14
N GLY A 59 -4.34 -3.02 16.12
CA GLY A 59 -4.97 -2.66 17.38
C GLY A 59 -5.39 -1.20 17.43
N GLY A 60 -6.64 -0.92 17.37
CA GLY A 60 -7.12 0.45 17.48
C GLY A 60 -8.57 0.56 17.99
N ILE A 61 -9.11 -0.54 18.53
CA ILE A 61 -10.44 -0.58 19.13
C ILE A 61 -10.27 -0.96 20.60
N GLU A 62 -10.59 -0.07 21.52
CA GLU A 62 -10.66 -0.39 22.94
C GLU A 62 -12.02 -1.02 23.25
N PRO A 63 -12.07 -2.22 23.85
CA PRO A 63 -13.31 -2.89 24.18
C PRO A 63 -13.80 -2.53 25.59
N ASP A 64 -15.10 -2.37 25.74
CA ASP A 64 -15.76 -2.09 27.01
C ASP A 64 -15.96 -3.34 27.91
N SER A 65 -15.66 -4.57 27.45
CA SER A 65 -15.86 -5.78 28.25
C SER A 65 -14.82 -6.88 27.97
N ARG A 66 -14.57 -7.78 28.97
CA ARG A 66 -13.56 -8.86 28.92
C ARG A 66 -13.83 -9.91 27.84
N ASP A 67 -15.07 -10.26 27.55
CA ASP A 67 -15.44 -11.26 26.55
C ASP A 67 -15.18 -10.73 25.13
N VAL A 68 -15.24 -9.44 24.94
CA VAL A 68 -14.93 -8.72 23.69
C VAL A 68 -13.42 -8.76 23.40
N ILE A 69 -12.55 -8.72 24.43
CA ILE A 69 -11.08 -8.67 24.28
C ILE A 69 -10.57 -9.90 23.51
N LEU A 70 -10.97 -11.11 23.88
CA LEU A 70 -10.50 -12.32 23.23
C LEU A 70 -11.03 -12.43 21.79
N SER A 71 -12.28 -12.02 21.54
CA SER A 71 -12.85 -11.98 20.21
C SER A 71 -12.06 -11.03 19.28
N GLN A 72 -11.75 -9.84 19.76
CA GLN A 72 -10.97 -8.85 19.01
C GLN A 72 -9.53 -9.28 18.76
N MET A 73 -8.87 -9.90 19.75
CA MET A 73 -7.53 -10.42 19.56
C MET A 73 -7.50 -11.54 18.50
N ARG A 74 -8.51 -12.42 18.50
CA ARG A 74 -8.66 -13.46 17.46
C ARG A 74 -8.85 -12.85 16.09
N GLU A 75 -9.65 -11.80 15.99
CA GLU A 75 -9.88 -11.09 14.76
C GLU A 75 -8.61 -10.40 14.26
N GLN A 76 -7.88 -9.69 15.14
CA GLN A 76 -6.58 -9.10 14.84
C GLN A 76 -5.57 -10.15 14.35
N ALA A 77 -5.50 -11.31 15.02
CA ALA A 77 -4.65 -12.42 14.64
C ALA A 77 -5.04 -12.98 13.25
N GLN A 78 -6.34 -13.12 12.99
CA GLN A 78 -6.84 -13.59 11.71
C GLN A 78 -6.48 -12.61 10.57
N ILE A 79 -6.63 -11.30 10.81
CA ILE A 79 -6.23 -10.27 9.86
C ILE A 79 -4.74 -10.36 9.56
N ALA A 80 -3.90 -10.44 10.61
CA ALA A 80 -2.45 -10.53 10.46
C ALA A 80 -2.04 -11.79 9.69
N ILE A 81 -2.65 -12.95 10.00
CA ILE A 81 -2.41 -14.21 9.29
C ILE A 81 -2.74 -14.09 7.80
N GLU A 82 -3.84 -13.40 7.47
CA GLU A 82 -4.28 -13.25 6.08
C GLU A 82 -3.48 -12.21 5.29
N THR A 83 -2.92 -11.20 5.96
CA THR A 83 -2.39 -10.01 5.28
C THR A 83 -0.88 -9.81 5.43
N ALA A 84 -0.25 -10.31 6.49
CA ALA A 84 1.15 -10.03 6.77
C ALA A 84 2.09 -11.13 6.26
N ASP A 85 3.31 -10.73 5.91
CA ASP A 85 4.43 -11.64 5.64
C ASP A 85 5.09 -12.07 6.94
N VAL A 86 5.18 -11.16 7.93
CA VAL A 86 5.70 -11.41 9.28
C VAL A 86 4.77 -10.81 10.31
N ILE A 87 4.56 -11.49 11.42
CA ILE A 87 3.69 -11.05 12.51
C ILE A 87 4.53 -10.76 13.75
N ILE A 88 4.41 -9.56 14.30
CA ILE A 88 4.92 -9.22 15.64
C ILE A 88 3.81 -9.53 16.64
N PHE A 89 4.03 -10.53 17.49
CA PHE A 89 3.11 -10.82 18.59
C PHE A 89 3.60 -10.15 19.86
N LEU A 90 2.92 -9.06 20.25
CA LEU A 90 3.31 -8.19 21.36
C LEU A 90 2.61 -8.57 22.65
N THR A 91 3.38 -8.85 23.70
CA THR A 91 2.95 -9.16 25.06
C THR A 91 3.47 -8.12 26.06
N ASP A 92 3.09 -8.22 27.35
CA ASP A 92 3.44 -7.27 28.39
C ASP A 92 4.07 -8.00 29.59
N VAL A 93 5.34 -7.75 29.85
CA VAL A 93 6.07 -8.39 30.96
C VAL A 93 5.46 -8.09 32.32
N ARG A 94 4.88 -6.90 32.52
CA ARG A 94 4.34 -6.50 33.81
C ARG A 94 3.03 -7.20 34.16
N GLN A 95 2.28 -7.65 33.15
CA GLN A 95 1.04 -8.40 33.34
C GLN A 95 1.28 -9.91 33.36
N GLY A 96 2.46 -10.36 32.92
CA GLY A 96 2.79 -11.76 32.77
C GLY A 96 1.98 -12.44 31.66
N LEU A 97 2.12 -13.76 31.58
CA LEU A 97 1.43 -14.60 30.62
C LEU A 97 -0.04 -14.80 31.05
N VAL A 98 -0.99 -14.58 30.12
CA VAL A 98 -2.42 -14.80 30.35
C VAL A 98 -3.02 -15.74 29.30
N ASP A 99 -4.17 -16.36 29.64
CA ASP A 99 -4.87 -17.32 28.75
C ASP A 99 -5.17 -16.76 27.36
N ALA A 100 -5.44 -15.47 27.26
CA ALA A 100 -5.71 -14.82 25.99
C ALA A 100 -4.48 -14.84 25.07
N ASP A 101 -3.27 -14.62 25.61
CA ASP A 101 -2.02 -14.69 24.86
C ASP A 101 -1.78 -16.12 24.34
N SER A 102 -2.01 -17.13 25.20
CA SER A 102 -1.87 -18.53 24.81
C SER A 102 -2.81 -18.96 23.68
N LYS A 103 -4.06 -18.50 23.72
CA LYS A 103 -5.05 -18.80 22.67
C LYS A 103 -4.71 -18.17 21.33
N VAL A 104 -4.16 -16.94 21.34
CA VAL A 104 -3.71 -16.26 20.12
C VAL A 104 -2.42 -16.90 19.61
N ALA A 105 -1.48 -17.22 20.50
CA ALA A 105 -0.26 -17.93 20.14
C ALA A 105 -0.57 -19.27 19.42
N ASP A 106 -1.58 -20.02 19.89
CA ASP A 106 -2.04 -21.24 19.24
C ASP A 106 -2.56 -21.01 17.82
N MET A 107 -3.28 -19.91 17.59
CA MET A 107 -3.75 -19.55 16.23
C MET A 107 -2.57 -19.18 15.33
N LEU A 108 -1.65 -18.36 15.82
CA LEU A 108 -0.48 -17.93 15.07
C LEU A 108 0.42 -19.10 14.72
N ARG A 109 0.68 -20.02 15.65
CA ARG A 109 1.47 -21.24 15.43
C ARG A 109 0.87 -22.14 14.35
N ARG A 110 -0.46 -22.32 14.37
CA ARG A 110 -1.18 -23.15 13.36
C ARG A 110 -1.23 -22.52 11.98
N SER A 111 -1.02 -21.22 11.88
CA SER A 111 -1.05 -20.51 10.59
C SER A 111 0.17 -20.79 9.72
N GLY A 112 1.29 -21.22 10.34
CA GLY A 112 2.58 -21.40 9.65
C GLY A 112 3.24 -20.08 9.19
N LYS A 113 2.68 -18.91 9.54
CA LYS A 113 3.30 -17.62 9.27
C LYS A 113 4.49 -17.37 10.19
N PRO A 114 5.55 -16.70 9.75
CA PRO A 114 6.63 -16.24 10.62
C PRO A 114 6.09 -15.31 11.72
N VAL A 115 6.42 -15.60 12.96
CA VAL A 115 5.99 -14.83 14.14
C VAL A 115 7.19 -14.47 14.97
N VAL A 116 7.37 -13.19 15.27
CA VAL A 116 8.36 -12.69 16.24
C VAL A 116 7.62 -12.38 17.54
N LEU A 117 7.94 -13.15 18.59
CA LEU A 117 7.41 -12.94 19.92
C LEU A 117 8.13 -11.78 20.60
N VAL A 118 7.40 -10.73 20.93
CA VAL A 118 7.96 -9.51 21.54
C VAL A 118 7.34 -9.29 22.91
N VAL A 119 8.20 -9.19 23.93
CA VAL A 119 7.80 -8.92 25.31
C VAL A 119 8.10 -7.45 25.61
N ASN A 120 7.06 -6.64 25.71
CA ASN A 120 7.16 -5.19 25.90
C ASN A 120 7.15 -4.78 27.37
N LYS A 121 7.50 -3.51 27.62
CA LYS A 121 7.60 -2.84 28.92
C LYS A 121 8.75 -3.36 29.77
N VAL A 122 9.77 -3.93 29.13
CA VAL A 122 11.03 -4.34 29.76
C VAL A 122 11.96 -3.12 29.87
N ASP A 123 11.64 -2.22 30.80
CA ASP A 123 12.40 -0.96 30.97
C ASP A 123 13.78 -1.18 31.63
N SER A 124 14.03 -2.37 32.17
CA SER A 124 15.32 -2.80 32.71
C SER A 124 15.48 -4.30 32.43
N PHE A 125 16.45 -4.66 31.61
CA PHE A 125 16.77 -6.07 31.32
C PHE A 125 17.13 -6.83 32.58
N GLU A 126 17.97 -6.26 33.44
CA GLU A 126 18.42 -6.92 34.69
C GLU A 126 17.24 -7.32 35.58
N LYS A 127 16.23 -6.47 35.67
CA LYS A 127 15.06 -6.69 36.54
C LYS A 127 14.06 -7.67 35.95
N TYR A 128 13.76 -7.58 34.63
CA TYR A 128 12.63 -8.27 34.03
C TYR A 128 12.98 -9.52 33.22
N MET A 129 14.28 -9.80 32.98
CA MET A 129 14.67 -11.02 32.24
C MET A 129 14.12 -12.34 32.81
N PRO A 130 14.06 -12.54 34.17
CA PRO A 130 13.43 -13.73 34.71
C PRO A 130 11.97 -13.89 34.29
N ASP A 131 11.22 -12.76 34.24
CA ASP A 131 9.80 -12.77 33.85
C ASP A 131 9.63 -12.93 32.33
N VAL A 132 10.58 -12.49 31.52
CA VAL A 132 10.60 -12.70 30.05
C VAL A 132 10.64 -14.17 29.71
N TYR A 133 11.38 -14.98 30.48
CA TYR A 133 11.49 -16.43 30.23
C TYR A 133 10.16 -17.17 30.36
N GLU A 134 9.17 -16.64 31.08
CA GLU A 134 7.84 -17.23 31.16
C GLU A 134 7.18 -17.33 29.79
N PHE A 135 7.45 -16.39 28.89
CA PHE A 135 6.84 -16.30 27.56
C PHE A 135 7.32 -17.39 26.57
N TYR A 136 8.37 -18.16 26.89
CA TYR A 136 8.73 -19.36 26.15
C TYR A 136 7.59 -20.40 26.16
N ASN A 137 6.72 -20.37 27.18
CA ASN A 137 5.55 -21.26 27.26
C ASN A 137 4.53 -21.04 26.13
N LEU A 138 4.61 -19.94 25.36
CA LEU A 138 3.80 -19.70 24.18
C LEU A 138 4.21 -20.57 22.99
N GLY A 139 5.44 -21.10 22.95
CA GLY A 139 5.91 -22.04 21.93
C GLY A 139 5.92 -21.45 20.50
N ILE A 140 6.20 -20.16 20.37
CA ILE A 140 6.26 -19.46 19.07
C ILE A 140 7.62 -18.77 18.80
N GLY A 141 8.67 -19.30 19.39
CA GLY A 141 10.05 -18.79 19.24
C GLY A 141 10.59 -18.10 20.48
N ASP A 142 11.76 -17.52 20.34
CA ASP A 142 12.44 -16.83 21.42
C ASP A 142 11.78 -15.48 21.72
N PRO A 143 11.45 -15.16 22.99
CA PRO A 143 10.88 -13.88 23.34
C PRO A 143 11.93 -12.76 23.25
N VAL A 144 11.68 -11.75 22.43
CA VAL A 144 12.53 -10.57 22.29
C VAL A 144 12.08 -9.49 23.28
N PRO A 145 12.89 -9.16 24.30
CA PRO A 145 12.52 -8.13 25.27
C PRO A 145 12.71 -6.74 24.69
N VAL A 146 11.67 -5.89 24.81
CA VAL A 146 11.71 -4.50 24.37
C VAL A 146 11.07 -3.57 25.39
N SER A 147 11.43 -2.29 25.33
CA SER A 147 10.65 -1.21 25.91
C SER A 147 10.33 -0.19 24.81
N ALA A 148 9.12 -0.22 24.30
CA ALA A 148 8.68 0.68 23.24
C ALA A 148 8.71 2.16 23.69
N SER A 149 8.44 2.45 24.97
CA SER A 149 8.48 3.80 25.54
C SER A 149 9.89 4.35 25.68
N SER A 150 10.86 3.49 26.08
CA SER A 150 12.25 3.86 26.28
C SER A 150 13.14 3.52 25.06
N ARG A 151 12.56 2.92 24.03
CA ARG A 151 13.22 2.50 22.77
C ARG A 151 14.36 1.49 22.98
N LEU A 152 14.27 0.69 24.03
CA LEU A 152 15.24 -0.36 24.33
C LEU A 152 14.88 -1.64 23.56
N GLY A 153 15.89 -2.34 23.01
CA GLY A 153 15.72 -3.64 22.33
C GLY A 153 15.01 -3.56 20.97
N LEU A 154 14.72 -2.35 20.44
CA LEU A 154 14.03 -2.22 19.14
C LEU A 154 14.90 -2.69 17.97
N GLY A 155 16.22 -2.54 18.06
CA GLY A 155 17.16 -3.02 17.05
C GLY A 155 17.10 -4.55 16.91
N ASP A 156 17.25 -5.27 18.02
CA ASP A 156 17.22 -6.74 18.05
C ASP A 156 15.88 -7.28 17.55
N MET A 157 14.78 -6.60 17.91
CA MET A 157 13.46 -6.93 17.41
C MET A 157 13.35 -6.75 15.89
N LEU A 158 13.87 -5.64 15.36
CA LEU A 158 13.83 -5.36 13.91
C LEU A 158 14.72 -6.33 13.13
N GLU A 159 15.88 -6.73 13.68
CA GLU A 159 16.72 -7.77 13.09
C GLU A 159 15.97 -9.09 13.01
N ALA A 160 15.32 -9.53 14.11
CA ALA A 160 14.50 -10.74 14.13
C ALA A 160 13.33 -10.68 13.12
N VAL A 161 12.72 -9.51 12.92
CA VAL A 161 11.67 -9.33 11.91
C VAL A 161 12.21 -9.44 10.49
N VAL A 162 13.34 -8.79 10.20
CA VAL A 162 13.95 -8.75 8.87
C VAL A 162 14.51 -10.11 8.44
N GLU A 163 15.01 -10.92 9.38
CA GLU A 163 15.44 -12.31 9.11
C GLU A 163 14.33 -13.17 8.50
N HIS A 164 13.09 -12.88 8.83
CA HIS A 164 11.94 -13.59 8.32
C HIS A 164 11.39 -13.04 7.00
N PHE A 165 11.97 -11.99 6.48
CA PHE A 165 11.53 -11.48 5.18
C PHE A 165 11.83 -12.50 4.08
N PRO A 166 10.91 -12.64 3.11
CA PRO A 166 11.17 -13.48 1.96
C PRO A 166 12.49 -13.04 1.33
N GLU A 167 13.46 -13.94 1.27
CA GLU A 167 14.67 -13.70 0.51
C GLU A 167 14.25 -13.32 -0.91
N GLY A 168 14.76 -12.21 -1.41
CA GLY A 168 14.63 -11.88 -2.82
C GLY A 168 15.18 -13.06 -3.59
N SER A 169 14.32 -13.81 -4.26
CA SER A 169 14.69 -15.02 -5.00
C SER A 169 15.67 -14.65 -6.10
N SER A 170 16.96 -14.67 -5.74
CA SER A 170 18.03 -14.72 -6.72
C SER A 170 17.95 -16.08 -7.43
N GLY A 171 17.16 -16.15 -8.50
CA GLY A 171 17.04 -17.35 -9.31
C GLY A 171 15.63 -17.87 -9.61
N GLN A 172 14.56 -17.30 -9.05
CA GLN A 172 13.21 -17.54 -9.59
C GLN A 172 12.96 -16.52 -10.70
N GLU A 173 12.50 -16.98 -11.86
CA GLU A 173 11.97 -16.13 -12.93
C GLU A 173 10.99 -15.14 -12.29
N GLU A 174 11.25 -13.84 -12.45
CA GLU A 174 10.30 -12.80 -11.99
C GLU A 174 8.96 -13.13 -12.64
N ASP A 175 7.93 -13.32 -11.83
CA ASP A 175 6.57 -13.48 -12.32
C ASP A 175 6.12 -12.15 -12.93
N ASP A 176 6.36 -11.99 -14.23
CA ASP A 176 6.07 -10.78 -15.01
C ASP A 176 4.56 -10.55 -15.24
N ARG A 177 3.71 -11.46 -14.74
CA ARG A 177 2.27 -11.32 -14.87
C ARG A 177 1.77 -10.09 -14.11
N PRO A 178 1.00 -9.20 -14.75
CA PRO A 178 0.40 -8.05 -14.08
C PRO A 178 -0.44 -8.46 -12.87
N ARG A 179 -0.16 -7.85 -11.72
CA ARG A 179 -0.89 -8.06 -10.47
C ARG A 179 -1.91 -6.95 -10.27
N ILE A 180 -3.18 -7.31 -10.11
CA ILE A 180 -4.30 -6.38 -10.09
C ILE A 180 -5.04 -6.47 -8.77
N ALA A 181 -5.16 -5.34 -8.05
CA ALA A 181 -6.02 -5.22 -6.89
C ALA A 181 -7.34 -4.53 -7.25
N ILE A 182 -8.45 -5.02 -6.72
CA ILE A 182 -9.76 -4.36 -6.82
C ILE A 182 -10.11 -3.80 -5.45
N VAL A 183 -10.11 -2.48 -5.32
CA VAL A 183 -10.32 -1.77 -4.06
C VAL A 183 -11.52 -0.82 -4.14
N GLY A 184 -12.01 -0.35 -3.00
CA GLY A 184 -13.14 0.57 -2.90
C GLY A 184 -13.98 0.24 -1.67
N LYS A 185 -14.96 1.09 -1.36
CA LYS A 185 -15.87 0.94 -0.22
C LYS A 185 -16.62 -0.41 -0.22
N PRO A 186 -17.18 -0.83 0.92
CA PRO A 186 -18.15 -1.92 0.95
C PRO A 186 -19.32 -1.66 -0.02
N ASN A 187 -19.87 -2.71 -0.61
CA ASN A 187 -21.07 -2.70 -1.47
C ASN A 187 -20.99 -1.93 -2.81
N VAL A 188 -19.83 -1.38 -3.21
CA VAL A 188 -19.65 -0.75 -4.54
C VAL A 188 -19.64 -1.76 -5.70
N GLY A 189 -19.66 -3.06 -5.40
CA GLY A 189 -19.74 -4.12 -6.42
C GLY A 189 -18.42 -4.77 -6.80
N LYS A 190 -17.36 -4.68 -5.97
CA LYS A 190 -16.05 -5.34 -6.21
C LYS A 190 -16.19 -6.83 -6.50
N SER A 191 -16.91 -7.56 -5.63
CA SER A 191 -17.12 -8.99 -5.77
C SER A 191 -17.91 -9.34 -7.03
N SER A 192 -18.83 -8.47 -7.45
CA SER A 192 -19.61 -8.66 -8.68
C SER A 192 -18.72 -8.46 -9.92
N ILE A 193 -17.84 -7.46 -9.91
CA ILE A 193 -16.87 -7.22 -10.99
C ILE A 193 -15.94 -8.44 -11.12
N ILE A 194 -15.30 -8.88 -10.03
CA ILE A 194 -14.37 -10.00 -10.09
C ILE A 194 -15.06 -11.30 -10.53
N ASN A 195 -16.24 -11.61 -10.00
CA ASN A 195 -16.98 -12.81 -10.39
C ASN A 195 -17.34 -12.81 -11.87
N ARG A 196 -17.67 -11.65 -12.43
CA ARG A 196 -17.97 -11.51 -13.86
C ARG A 196 -16.72 -11.68 -14.71
N LEU A 197 -15.62 -11.01 -14.35
CA LEU A 197 -14.33 -11.15 -15.03
C LEU A 197 -13.82 -12.59 -15.02
N LEU A 198 -13.99 -13.30 -13.89
CA LEU A 198 -13.60 -14.70 -13.75
C LEU A 198 -14.56 -15.64 -14.51
N GLY A 199 -15.84 -15.31 -14.58
CA GLY A 199 -16.85 -16.12 -15.28
C GLY A 199 -16.75 -16.04 -16.80
N GLU A 200 -16.25 -14.95 -17.33
CA GLU A 200 -16.09 -14.72 -18.79
C GLU A 200 -14.72 -15.19 -19.32
N ASN A 201 -13.76 -15.49 -18.45
CA ASN A 201 -12.40 -15.84 -18.83
C ASN A 201 -11.99 -17.20 -18.29
N ARG A 202 -10.95 -17.79 -18.89
CA ARG A 202 -10.38 -19.06 -18.44
C ARG A 202 -9.59 -18.82 -17.15
N VAL A 203 -10.10 -19.31 -16.01
CA VAL A 203 -9.35 -19.35 -14.75
C VAL A 203 -8.31 -20.46 -14.87
N ILE A 204 -7.04 -20.11 -14.74
CA ILE A 204 -5.99 -21.11 -14.60
C ILE A 204 -5.94 -21.51 -13.14
N VAL A 205 -6.30 -22.76 -12.86
CA VAL A 205 -5.93 -23.40 -11.59
C VAL A 205 -4.47 -23.83 -11.77
N SER A 206 -3.54 -23.00 -11.34
CA SER A 206 -2.12 -23.29 -11.47
C SER A 206 -1.69 -24.11 -10.25
N ASP A 207 -1.42 -25.41 -10.45
CA ASP A 207 -0.68 -26.26 -9.54
C ASP A 207 0.86 -26.03 -9.63
N ILE A 208 1.28 -24.83 -9.98
CA ILE A 208 2.71 -24.50 -10.05
C ILE A 208 3.22 -24.39 -8.60
N ALA A 209 3.97 -25.40 -8.18
CA ALA A 209 4.71 -25.40 -6.92
C ALA A 209 5.64 -24.17 -6.89
N GLY A 210 5.37 -23.23 -5.97
CA GLY A 210 6.10 -21.96 -5.85
C GLY A 210 5.23 -20.70 -5.90
N THR A 211 4.01 -20.75 -6.48
CA THR A 211 3.04 -19.66 -6.45
C THR A 211 2.05 -19.78 -5.27
N THR A 212 2.21 -20.79 -4.44
CA THR A 212 1.33 -21.14 -3.30
C THR A 212 1.57 -20.28 -2.05
N ARG A 213 2.20 -19.12 -2.15
CA ARG A 213 2.29 -18.23 -0.97
C ARG A 213 0.94 -17.68 -0.54
N ASP A 214 -0.04 -17.61 -1.46
CA ASP A 214 -1.38 -17.11 -1.11
C ASP A 214 -2.47 -17.86 -1.88
N ALA A 215 -3.16 -18.78 -1.22
CA ALA A 215 -4.39 -19.42 -1.71
C ALA A 215 -5.56 -18.45 -1.97
N ILE A 216 -5.27 -17.16 -2.04
CA ILE A 216 -6.20 -16.03 -2.04
C ILE A 216 -6.22 -15.33 -3.40
N ASP A 217 -5.17 -15.50 -4.21
CA ASP A 217 -5.03 -14.87 -5.53
C ASP A 217 -5.59 -15.77 -6.64
N THR A 218 -6.01 -15.16 -7.76
CA THR A 218 -6.56 -15.90 -8.89
C THR A 218 -5.89 -15.47 -10.19
N ALA A 219 -5.26 -16.42 -10.88
CA ALA A 219 -4.72 -16.21 -12.23
C ALA A 219 -5.83 -16.35 -13.28
N VAL A 220 -5.83 -15.44 -14.24
CA VAL A 220 -6.84 -15.34 -15.32
C VAL A 220 -6.16 -15.14 -16.65
N VAL A 221 -6.62 -15.83 -17.69
CA VAL A 221 -6.20 -15.56 -19.07
C VAL A 221 -7.29 -14.81 -19.81
N HIS A 222 -6.94 -13.66 -20.37
CA HIS A 222 -7.78 -12.90 -21.27
C HIS A 222 -7.02 -12.59 -22.56
N ASN A 223 -7.57 -12.98 -23.72
CA ASN A 223 -6.95 -12.80 -25.03
C ASN A 223 -5.49 -13.28 -25.13
N GLY A 224 -5.15 -14.39 -24.45
CA GLY A 224 -3.81 -14.97 -24.44
C GLY A 224 -2.81 -14.31 -23.50
N LYS A 225 -3.20 -13.26 -22.77
CA LYS A 225 -2.39 -12.64 -21.70
C LYS A 225 -2.83 -13.14 -20.34
N GLU A 226 -1.87 -13.34 -19.44
CA GLU A 226 -2.11 -13.75 -18.06
C GLU A 226 -2.11 -12.57 -17.12
N TYR A 227 -3.04 -12.59 -16.16
CA TYR A 227 -3.21 -11.58 -15.09
C TYR A 227 -3.40 -12.27 -13.77
N VAL A 228 -2.93 -11.65 -12.66
CA VAL A 228 -3.13 -12.15 -11.30
C VAL A 228 -3.99 -11.17 -10.52
N PHE A 229 -5.22 -11.55 -10.19
CA PHE A 229 -6.10 -10.76 -9.32
C PHE A 229 -5.82 -11.11 -7.86
N ILE A 230 -5.47 -10.09 -7.08
CA ILE A 230 -5.05 -10.21 -5.67
C ILE A 230 -6.25 -10.22 -4.73
N ASP A 231 -6.17 -10.99 -3.65
CA ASP A 231 -7.19 -11.09 -2.58
C ASP A 231 -8.62 -11.43 -3.06
N THR A 232 -8.74 -12.25 -4.08
CA THR A 232 -10.05 -12.62 -4.65
C THR A 232 -10.90 -13.46 -3.69
N ALA A 233 -10.30 -14.32 -2.86
CA ALA A 233 -11.01 -15.13 -1.87
C ALA A 233 -11.62 -14.27 -0.75
N GLY A 234 -10.92 -13.19 -0.33
CA GLY A 234 -11.46 -12.20 0.59
C GLY A 234 -12.69 -11.49 0.03
N LEU A 235 -12.68 -11.17 -1.26
CA LEU A 235 -13.82 -10.55 -1.96
C LEU A 235 -15.01 -11.51 -2.09
N ARG A 236 -14.78 -12.83 -2.25
CA ARG A 236 -15.84 -13.86 -2.38
C ARG A 236 -16.50 -14.21 -1.04
N ARG A 237 -15.75 -14.25 0.07
CA ARG A 237 -16.28 -14.62 1.41
C ARG A 237 -17.16 -13.55 2.04
N LYS A 238 -17.01 -12.27 1.68
CA LYS A 238 -17.70 -11.12 2.28
C LYS A 238 -19.20 -11.02 2.06
N SER A 239 -19.84 -11.89 1.27
CA SER A 239 -21.28 -11.86 1.11
C SER A 239 -22.06 -12.25 2.39
N ARG A 240 -21.38 -12.65 3.49
CA ARG A 240 -22.02 -13.23 4.69
C ARG A 240 -21.74 -12.51 6.03
N ILE A 241 -20.87 -11.48 6.10
CA ILE A 241 -20.52 -10.83 7.37
C ILE A 241 -20.81 -9.33 7.31
N LYS A 242 -21.71 -8.85 8.17
CA LYS A 242 -22.16 -7.46 8.30
C LYS A 242 -21.27 -6.67 9.28
N GLU A 243 -20.98 -5.44 8.91
CA GLU A 243 -20.91 -4.19 9.71
C GLU A 243 -19.76 -3.88 10.67
N GLU A 244 -18.78 -4.73 11.03
CA GLU A 244 -17.81 -4.31 12.07
C GLU A 244 -16.43 -3.82 11.56
N LEU A 245 -16.24 -3.44 10.28
CA LEU A 245 -14.90 -3.56 9.71
C LEU A 245 -14.43 -2.45 8.78
N GLU A 246 -14.61 -1.19 9.15
CA GLU A 246 -14.00 -0.09 8.36
C GLU A 246 -12.46 -0.20 8.35
N ARG A 247 -11.85 -0.39 9.51
CA ARG A 247 -10.38 -0.57 9.66
C ARG A 247 -9.86 -1.84 8.99
N TYR A 248 -10.57 -2.95 9.13
CA TYR A 248 -10.25 -4.20 8.44
C TYR A 248 -10.25 -4.05 6.93
N SER A 249 -11.22 -3.29 6.42
CA SER A 249 -11.28 -2.96 4.99
C SER A 249 -10.07 -2.12 4.54
N ILE A 250 -9.58 -1.20 5.38
CA ILE A 250 -8.40 -0.38 5.08
C ILE A 250 -7.13 -1.23 5.11
N ILE A 251 -6.93 -2.08 6.12
CA ILE A 251 -5.74 -2.96 6.20
C ILE A 251 -5.65 -3.86 4.97
N ARG A 252 -6.76 -4.52 4.60
CA ARG A 252 -6.79 -5.33 3.37
C ARG A 252 -6.52 -4.52 2.12
N THR A 253 -7.05 -3.29 2.06
CA THR A 253 -6.79 -2.38 0.96
C THR A 253 -5.31 -2.06 0.85
N VAL A 254 -4.65 -1.70 1.96
CA VAL A 254 -3.20 -1.43 1.99
C VAL A 254 -2.43 -2.64 1.51
N THR A 255 -2.70 -3.82 2.05
CA THR A 255 -1.99 -5.05 1.67
C THR A 255 -2.20 -5.42 0.19
N ALA A 256 -3.44 -5.33 -0.30
CA ALA A 256 -3.73 -5.59 -1.70
C ALA A 256 -3.03 -4.59 -2.63
N VAL A 257 -3.03 -3.30 -2.26
CA VAL A 257 -2.34 -2.24 -3.00
C VAL A 257 -0.82 -2.48 -3.01
N GLU A 258 -0.21 -2.86 -1.88
CA GLU A 258 1.24 -3.15 -1.82
C GLU A 258 1.66 -4.23 -2.82
N ARG A 259 0.85 -5.29 -2.96
CA ARG A 259 1.13 -6.44 -3.82
C ARG A 259 0.77 -6.22 -5.28
N ALA A 260 -0.01 -5.18 -5.60
CA ALA A 260 -0.48 -4.89 -6.94
C ALA A 260 0.51 -4.07 -7.77
N ASP A 261 0.45 -4.21 -9.09
CA ASP A 261 1.00 -3.28 -10.08
C ASP A 261 -0.05 -2.23 -10.45
N VAL A 262 -1.31 -2.67 -10.64
CA VAL A 262 -2.44 -1.83 -11.03
C VAL A 262 -3.58 -1.99 -10.04
N VAL A 263 -4.17 -0.87 -9.64
CA VAL A 263 -5.32 -0.79 -8.73
C VAL A 263 -6.56 -0.35 -9.50
N LEU A 264 -7.59 -1.19 -9.49
CA LEU A 264 -8.93 -0.85 -9.95
C LEU A 264 -9.70 -0.26 -8.77
N MET A 265 -9.78 1.07 -8.71
CA MET A 265 -10.52 1.80 -7.68
C MET A 265 -11.99 1.88 -8.03
N VAL A 266 -12.84 1.10 -7.36
CA VAL A 266 -14.27 0.98 -7.67
C VAL A 266 -15.08 1.99 -6.88
N ILE A 267 -15.88 2.79 -7.60
CA ILE A 267 -16.79 3.80 -7.07
C ILE A 267 -18.22 3.40 -7.46
N ASP A 268 -19.18 3.63 -6.57
CA ASP A 268 -20.60 3.44 -6.83
C ASP A 268 -21.18 4.67 -7.55
N ALA A 269 -21.69 4.50 -8.77
CA ALA A 269 -22.28 5.61 -9.51
C ALA A 269 -23.52 6.20 -8.82
N THR A 270 -24.26 5.41 -8.03
CA THR A 270 -25.48 5.89 -7.35
C THR A 270 -25.17 6.82 -6.17
N GLU A 271 -24.01 6.67 -5.56
CA GLU A 271 -23.55 7.52 -4.43
C GLU A 271 -22.62 8.64 -4.90
N GLY A 272 -21.96 8.46 -6.04
CA GLY A 272 -20.88 9.32 -6.49
C GLY A 272 -19.58 9.10 -5.72
N VAL A 273 -18.57 9.97 -5.95
CA VAL A 273 -17.29 9.92 -5.26
C VAL A 273 -17.39 10.54 -3.86
N THR A 274 -16.84 9.88 -2.85
CA THR A 274 -16.90 10.28 -1.44
C THR A 274 -15.50 10.48 -0.85
N GLU A 275 -15.42 11.07 0.36
CA GLU A 275 -14.16 11.20 1.10
C GLU A 275 -13.50 9.85 1.40
N GLN A 276 -14.29 8.82 1.67
CA GLN A 276 -13.77 7.47 1.88
C GLN A 276 -13.14 6.90 0.61
N ASP A 277 -13.72 7.17 -0.56
CA ASP A 277 -13.12 6.82 -1.85
C ASP A 277 -11.79 7.56 -2.07
N ALA A 278 -11.73 8.85 -1.69
CA ALA A 278 -10.51 9.63 -1.76
C ALA A 278 -9.39 9.06 -0.86
N LYS A 279 -9.71 8.62 0.36
CA LYS A 279 -8.74 7.97 1.26
C LYS A 279 -8.17 6.69 0.65
N ILE A 280 -9.04 5.83 0.10
CA ILE A 280 -8.63 4.56 -0.53
C ILE A 280 -7.77 4.83 -1.78
N ALA A 281 -8.18 5.77 -2.62
CA ALA A 281 -7.42 6.18 -3.80
C ALA A 281 -6.06 6.79 -3.42
N GLY A 282 -6.01 7.55 -2.32
CA GLY A 282 -4.79 8.14 -1.76
C GLY A 282 -3.74 7.08 -1.43
N ILE A 283 -4.13 5.94 -0.86
CA ILE A 283 -3.22 4.82 -0.56
C ILE A 283 -2.54 4.34 -1.87
N ALA A 284 -3.30 4.13 -2.94
CA ALA A 284 -2.74 3.69 -4.21
C ALA A 284 -1.79 4.73 -4.84
N HIS A 285 -2.13 6.02 -4.71
CA HIS A 285 -1.31 7.12 -5.18
C HIS A 285 0.03 7.22 -4.43
N GLU A 286 0.01 7.18 -3.10
CA GLU A 286 1.21 7.25 -2.26
C GLU A 286 2.15 6.07 -2.52
N ARG A 287 1.58 4.88 -2.76
CA ARG A 287 2.35 3.67 -3.09
C ARG A 287 2.89 3.68 -4.52
N GLY A 288 2.55 4.67 -5.32
CA GLY A 288 3.05 4.79 -6.69
C GLY A 288 2.49 3.74 -7.63
N LYS A 289 1.32 3.19 -7.33
CA LYS A 289 0.68 2.16 -8.16
C LYS A 289 0.01 2.76 -9.39
N GLY A 290 -0.17 1.95 -10.42
CA GLY A 290 -1.07 2.29 -11.52
C GLY A 290 -2.52 2.32 -11.04
N VAL A 291 -3.32 3.28 -11.51
CA VAL A 291 -4.69 3.44 -11.03
C VAL A 291 -5.66 3.63 -12.18
N VAL A 292 -6.73 2.83 -12.15
CA VAL A 292 -7.92 2.99 -12.99
C VAL A 292 -9.12 3.21 -12.07
N ILE A 293 -9.83 4.31 -12.25
CA ILE A 293 -11.07 4.61 -11.55
C ILE A 293 -12.23 3.92 -12.28
N VAL A 294 -12.89 3.00 -11.60
CA VAL A 294 -13.99 2.19 -12.15
C VAL A 294 -15.30 2.64 -11.54
N VAL A 295 -16.09 3.38 -12.31
CA VAL A 295 -17.42 3.82 -11.90
C VAL A 295 -18.42 2.72 -12.24
N ASN A 296 -18.80 1.93 -11.22
CA ASN A 296 -19.71 0.79 -11.33
C ASN A 296 -21.16 1.17 -11.06
N LYS A 297 -22.08 0.27 -11.37
CA LYS A 297 -23.54 0.46 -11.34
C LYS A 297 -24.00 1.56 -12.29
N TRP A 298 -23.29 1.73 -13.40
CA TRP A 298 -23.62 2.75 -14.41
C TRP A 298 -24.97 2.51 -15.09
N ASP A 299 -25.52 1.30 -15.02
CA ASP A 299 -26.86 0.94 -15.45
C ASP A 299 -27.96 1.59 -14.60
N ALA A 300 -27.71 1.87 -13.33
CA ALA A 300 -28.67 2.43 -12.38
C ALA A 300 -28.83 3.96 -12.48
N ILE A 301 -28.02 4.63 -13.31
CA ILE A 301 -28.02 6.09 -13.45
C ILE A 301 -28.87 6.51 -14.64
N GLU A 302 -29.77 7.48 -14.43
CA GLU A 302 -30.43 8.21 -15.52
C GLU A 302 -29.39 9.07 -16.26
N LYS A 303 -29.33 8.92 -17.57
CA LYS A 303 -28.30 9.50 -18.41
C LYS A 303 -28.86 10.54 -19.37
N ASN A 304 -28.17 11.67 -19.42
CA ASN A 304 -28.30 12.69 -20.43
C ASN A 304 -26.95 13.00 -21.08
N ASP A 305 -26.89 13.88 -22.05
CA ASP A 305 -25.65 14.24 -22.76
C ASP A 305 -24.56 14.84 -21.87
N ARG A 306 -24.88 15.31 -20.67
CA ARG A 306 -23.97 15.95 -19.73
C ARG A 306 -23.54 15.05 -18.57
N THR A 307 -24.30 13.99 -18.29
CA THR A 307 -24.10 13.12 -17.12
C THR A 307 -22.66 12.64 -16.97
N MET A 308 -22.06 12.14 -18.05
CA MET A 308 -20.68 11.63 -18.00
C MET A 308 -19.65 12.73 -17.68
N ARG A 309 -19.81 13.93 -18.25
CA ARG A 309 -18.93 15.07 -17.99
C ARG A 309 -19.07 15.58 -16.56
N GLU A 310 -20.27 15.60 -16.02
CA GLU A 310 -20.52 16.03 -14.64
C GLU A 310 -19.90 15.04 -13.64
N TYR A 311 -20.04 13.73 -13.88
CA TYR A 311 -19.38 12.70 -13.08
C TYR A 311 -17.87 12.82 -13.13
N GLU A 312 -17.30 12.98 -14.32
CA GLU A 312 -15.87 13.16 -14.49
C GLU A 312 -15.38 14.42 -13.74
N GLY A 313 -16.08 15.54 -13.86
CA GLY A 313 -15.77 16.77 -13.15
C GLY A 313 -15.76 16.59 -11.63
N ASN A 314 -16.77 15.92 -11.09
CA ASN A 314 -16.86 15.63 -9.66
C ASN A 314 -15.71 14.71 -9.18
N ILE A 315 -15.40 13.66 -9.93
CA ILE A 315 -14.28 12.75 -9.61
C ILE A 315 -12.95 13.50 -9.66
N ARG A 316 -12.70 14.31 -10.70
CA ARG A 316 -11.47 15.10 -10.83
C ARG A 316 -11.32 16.14 -9.72
N ASN A 317 -12.42 16.73 -9.24
CA ASN A 317 -12.40 17.68 -8.12
C ASN A 317 -12.01 16.98 -6.80
N VAL A 318 -12.63 15.86 -6.47
CA VAL A 318 -12.36 15.11 -5.22
C VAL A 318 -10.98 14.44 -5.27
N LEU A 319 -10.60 13.85 -6.41
CA LEU A 319 -9.32 13.17 -6.63
C LEU A 319 -8.33 14.07 -7.39
N SER A 320 -8.26 15.35 -7.04
CA SER A 320 -7.44 16.35 -7.73
C SER A 320 -5.93 16.09 -7.68
N TYR A 321 -5.47 15.25 -6.74
CA TYR A 321 -4.08 14.82 -6.59
C TYR A 321 -3.68 13.70 -7.56
N MET A 322 -4.65 13.07 -8.27
CA MET A 322 -4.39 12.02 -9.26
C MET A 322 -5.06 12.29 -10.62
N PRO A 323 -4.72 13.41 -11.28
CA PRO A 323 -5.32 13.75 -12.57
C PRO A 323 -4.96 12.77 -13.69
N TYR A 324 -3.95 11.94 -13.48
CA TYR A 324 -3.46 10.94 -14.42
C TYR A 324 -4.33 9.68 -14.48
N ALA A 325 -5.15 9.41 -13.43
CA ALA A 325 -5.94 8.20 -13.35
C ALA A 325 -7.05 8.22 -14.42
N GLU A 326 -7.17 7.11 -15.14
CA GLU A 326 -8.21 6.93 -16.16
C GLU A 326 -9.54 6.54 -15.53
N ILE A 327 -10.63 7.00 -16.12
CA ILE A 327 -12.00 6.73 -15.62
C ILE A 327 -12.73 5.82 -16.62
N VAL A 328 -13.29 4.73 -16.11
CA VAL A 328 -14.07 3.78 -16.90
C VAL A 328 -15.44 3.58 -16.23
N TYR A 329 -16.51 3.71 -17.01
CA TYR A 329 -17.87 3.52 -16.57
C TYR A 329 -18.35 2.11 -16.94
N VAL A 330 -18.72 1.30 -15.95
CA VAL A 330 -19.08 -0.11 -16.11
C VAL A 330 -20.37 -0.47 -15.40
N SER A 331 -20.95 -1.61 -15.76
CA SER A 331 -21.98 -2.27 -14.97
C SER A 331 -21.62 -3.73 -14.76
N ALA A 332 -21.33 -4.09 -13.52
CA ALA A 332 -21.11 -5.49 -13.15
C ALA A 332 -22.39 -6.33 -13.28
N LEU A 333 -23.58 -5.70 -13.17
CA LEU A 333 -24.87 -6.37 -13.31
C LEU A 333 -25.13 -6.81 -14.75
N THR A 334 -24.95 -5.89 -15.70
CA THR A 334 -25.24 -6.15 -17.12
C THR A 334 -24.06 -6.68 -17.90
N GLY A 335 -22.84 -6.59 -17.36
CA GLY A 335 -21.59 -6.91 -18.07
C GLY A 335 -21.04 -5.76 -18.93
N GLN A 336 -21.73 -4.61 -18.95
CA GLN A 336 -21.38 -3.51 -19.84
C GLN A 336 -19.97 -2.98 -19.58
N ARG A 337 -19.13 -2.97 -20.62
CA ARG A 337 -17.76 -2.44 -20.66
C ARG A 337 -16.76 -3.08 -19.68
N LEU A 338 -17.04 -4.25 -19.12
CA LEU A 338 -16.10 -4.92 -18.20
C LEU A 338 -14.81 -5.38 -18.92
N THR A 339 -14.91 -5.87 -20.14
CA THR A 339 -13.75 -6.27 -20.95
C THR A 339 -12.78 -5.12 -21.20
N LYS A 340 -13.29 -3.87 -21.24
CA LYS A 340 -12.49 -2.67 -21.39
C LYS A 340 -11.50 -2.44 -20.22
N LEU A 341 -11.76 -3.08 -19.07
CA LEU A 341 -10.83 -3.01 -17.92
C LEU A 341 -9.48 -3.64 -18.25
N TYR A 342 -9.44 -4.71 -19.04
CA TYR A 342 -8.18 -5.32 -19.49
C TYR A 342 -7.38 -4.37 -20.38
N ASP A 343 -8.03 -3.69 -21.31
CA ASP A 343 -7.37 -2.69 -22.18
C ASP A 343 -6.75 -1.56 -21.34
N MET A 344 -7.49 -1.13 -20.28
CA MET A 344 -7.00 -0.08 -19.36
C MET A 344 -5.83 -0.58 -18.51
N ILE A 345 -5.90 -1.81 -18.01
CA ILE A 345 -4.80 -2.44 -17.26
C ILE A 345 -3.54 -2.49 -18.13
N ASP A 346 -3.67 -3.02 -19.36
CA ASP A 346 -2.55 -3.11 -20.30
C ASP A 346 -1.93 -1.74 -20.58
N MET A 347 -2.75 -0.74 -20.88
CA MET A 347 -2.30 0.63 -21.11
C MET A 347 -1.56 1.22 -19.89
N VAL A 348 -2.04 0.96 -18.67
CA VAL A 348 -1.37 1.44 -17.44
C VAL A 348 -0.03 0.74 -17.26
N ILE A 349 0.05 -0.58 -17.47
CA ILE A 349 1.30 -1.34 -17.38
C ILE A 349 2.33 -0.84 -18.41
N GLU A 350 1.92 -0.62 -19.66
CA GLU A 350 2.78 -0.07 -20.70
C GLU A 350 3.33 1.30 -20.28
N ASN A 351 2.50 2.19 -19.75
CA ASN A 351 2.92 3.50 -19.27
C ASN A 351 3.83 3.40 -18.03
N GLN A 352 3.59 2.45 -17.09
CA GLN A 352 4.46 2.25 -15.94
C GLN A 352 5.86 1.75 -16.31
N THR A 353 5.96 0.98 -17.36
CA THR A 353 7.23 0.38 -17.82
C THR A 353 7.95 1.23 -18.86
N LEU A 354 7.33 2.33 -19.30
CA LEU A 354 7.90 3.23 -20.31
C LEU A 354 9.23 3.81 -19.81
N ARG A 355 10.28 3.61 -20.61
CA ARG A 355 11.59 4.20 -20.41
C ARG A 355 11.82 5.31 -21.42
N VAL A 356 12.13 6.50 -20.91
CA VAL A 356 12.45 7.67 -21.73
C VAL A 356 13.95 7.89 -21.72
N ALA A 357 14.52 8.10 -22.90
CA ALA A 357 15.94 8.39 -23.05
C ALA A 357 16.30 9.73 -22.36
N THR A 358 17.43 9.74 -21.63
CA THR A 358 17.88 10.92 -20.87
C THR A 358 18.04 12.17 -21.75
N GLY A 359 18.50 12.02 -23.00
CA GLY A 359 18.62 13.14 -23.95
C GLY A 359 17.28 13.83 -24.21
N VAL A 360 16.25 13.02 -24.55
CA VAL A 360 14.90 13.53 -24.84
C VAL A 360 14.26 14.19 -23.59
N LEU A 361 14.47 13.58 -22.39
CA LEU A 361 14.03 14.19 -21.14
C LEU A 361 14.65 15.57 -20.92
N ASN A 362 15.94 15.74 -21.22
CA ASN A 362 16.64 17.02 -21.03
C ASN A 362 16.22 18.07 -22.07
N GLU A 363 15.86 17.67 -23.29
CA GLU A 363 15.29 18.57 -24.30
C GLU A 363 13.95 19.14 -23.83
N ILE A 364 13.01 18.26 -23.34
CA ILE A 364 11.74 18.69 -22.76
C ILE A 364 11.94 19.57 -21.53
N MET A 365 12.92 19.25 -20.68
CA MET A 365 13.25 20.05 -19.50
C MET A 365 13.75 21.44 -19.90
N ALA A 366 14.63 21.54 -20.88
CA ALA A 366 15.14 22.82 -21.38
C ALA A 366 14.01 23.68 -21.97
N GLU A 367 13.11 23.08 -22.74
CA GLU A 367 11.92 23.74 -23.28
C GLU A 367 11.00 24.23 -22.15
N ALA A 368 10.72 23.39 -21.15
CA ALA A 368 9.90 23.75 -20.00
C ALA A 368 10.49 24.93 -19.22
N VAL A 369 11.81 24.93 -18.99
CA VAL A 369 12.53 26.02 -18.33
C VAL A 369 12.48 27.31 -19.15
N ALA A 370 12.54 27.23 -20.48
CA ALA A 370 12.44 28.40 -21.37
C ALA A 370 11.02 29.00 -21.35
N LEU A 371 9.98 28.15 -21.30
CA LEU A 371 8.57 28.60 -21.25
C LEU A 371 8.21 29.22 -19.90
N GLN A 372 8.64 28.60 -18.81
CA GLN A 372 8.39 29.11 -17.46
C GLN A 372 9.69 29.07 -16.64
N GLN A 373 10.21 30.25 -16.40
CA GLN A 373 11.46 30.39 -15.67
C GLN A 373 11.38 29.83 -14.25
N PRO A 374 12.44 29.16 -13.77
CA PRO A 374 12.49 28.61 -12.42
C PRO A 374 12.35 29.72 -11.35
N PRO A 375 11.77 29.34 -10.17
CA PRO A 375 11.60 30.30 -9.07
C PRO A 375 12.92 30.82 -8.54
N SER A 376 12.87 31.99 -7.92
CA SER A 376 14.00 32.61 -7.22
C SER A 376 13.57 33.01 -5.81
N ASP A 377 14.46 32.83 -4.83
CA ASP A 377 14.28 33.31 -3.46
C ASP A 377 15.56 33.99 -2.98
N LYS A 378 15.40 35.16 -2.32
CA LYS A 378 16.49 35.96 -1.72
C LYS A 378 17.67 36.22 -2.69
N GLY A 379 17.37 36.43 -3.96
CA GLY A 379 18.39 36.68 -4.99
C GLY A 379 19.09 35.44 -5.54
N LYS A 380 18.79 34.26 -5.03
CA LYS A 380 19.24 32.99 -5.60
C LYS A 380 18.17 32.45 -6.55
N ARG A 381 18.58 32.05 -7.74
CA ARG A 381 17.72 31.46 -8.75
C ARG A 381 17.94 29.96 -8.81
N LEU A 382 16.85 29.21 -8.88
CA LEU A 382 16.91 27.78 -9.14
C LEU A 382 17.52 27.52 -10.52
N LYS A 383 18.55 26.68 -10.57
CA LYS A 383 19.13 26.15 -11.81
C LYS A 383 18.88 24.64 -11.86
N LEU A 384 18.27 24.20 -12.94
CA LEU A 384 18.14 22.76 -13.25
C LEU A 384 19.30 22.37 -14.16
N TYR A 385 20.08 21.38 -13.75
CA TYR A 385 21.25 20.91 -14.52
C TYR A 385 20.87 19.81 -15.51
N TYR A 386 20.19 18.78 -15.03
CA TYR A 386 19.68 17.70 -15.88
C TYR A 386 18.65 16.85 -15.12
N ILE A 387 17.91 16.04 -15.89
CA ILE A 387 16.96 15.05 -15.39
C ILE A 387 17.28 13.68 -15.97
N THR A 388 17.06 12.62 -15.18
CA THR A 388 17.18 11.25 -15.65
C THR A 388 16.09 10.38 -15.05
N GLN A 389 15.63 9.36 -15.79
CA GLN A 389 14.73 8.34 -15.27
C GLN A 389 15.55 7.21 -14.67
N VAL A 390 15.40 6.97 -13.38
CA VAL A 390 16.19 5.96 -12.62
C VAL A 390 15.44 4.65 -12.45
N SER A 391 14.10 4.68 -12.47
CA SER A 391 13.27 3.49 -12.27
C SER A 391 11.97 3.53 -13.08
N VAL A 392 11.35 2.36 -13.19
CA VAL A 392 9.98 2.13 -13.67
C VAL A 392 9.18 1.47 -12.57
N LYS A 393 7.83 1.44 -12.67
CA LYS A 393 6.91 0.82 -11.68
C LYS A 393 7.08 1.33 -10.23
N PRO A 394 6.92 2.62 -9.93
CA PRO A 394 6.48 3.73 -10.79
C PRO A 394 7.65 4.39 -11.54
N PRO A 395 7.36 5.08 -12.66
CA PRO A 395 8.35 5.92 -13.33
C PRO A 395 8.91 6.95 -12.36
N THR A 396 10.22 6.90 -12.14
CA THR A 396 10.91 7.69 -11.12
C THR A 396 12.02 8.50 -11.77
N PHE A 397 12.00 9.80 -11.51
CA PHE A 397 12.93 10.76 -12.09
C PHE A 397 13.78 11.42 -11.01
N VAL A 398 15.04 11.63 -11.31
CA VAL A 398 15.94 12.45 -10.49
C VAL A 398 16.27 13.74 -11.23
N ILE A 399 15.97 14.86 -10.60
CA ILE A 399 16.28 16.19 -11.09
C ILE A 399 17.46 16.73 -10.29
N PHE A 400 18.53 17.10 -10.98
CA PHE A 400 19.71 17.70 -10.36
C PHE A 400 19.65 19.21 -10.43
N VAL A 401 19.75 19.86 -9.28
CA VAL A 401 19.61 21.32 -9.12
C VAL A 401 20.80 21.89 -8.34
N ASN A 402 20.93 23.23 -8.36
CA ASN A 402 21.91 23.93 -7.53
C ASN A 402 21.53 24.03 -6.05
N ASP A 403 20.22 24.08 -5.74
CA ASP A 403 19.69 24.23 -4.39
C ASP A 403 18.29 23.59 -4.34
N LYS A 404 18.11 22.55 -3.53
CA LYS A 404 16.84 21.81 -3.44
C LYS A 404 15.73 22.60 -2.76
N GLU A 405 16.08 23.56 -1.88
CA GLU A 405 15.10 24.38 -1.15
C GLU A 405 14.37 25.36 -2.08
N LEU A 406 15.00 25.72 -3.19
CA LEU A 406 14.38 26.55 -4.23
C LEU A 406 13.38 25.80 -5.10
N MET A 407 13.37 24.44 -5.03
CA MET A 407 12.45 23.61 -5.82
C MET A 407 11.08 23.52 -5.14
N HIS A 408 10.25 24.53 -5.34
CA HIS A 408 8.89 24.55 -4.81
C HIS A 408 8.00 23.48 -5.45
N PHE A 409 7.04 22.97 -4.68
CA PHE A 409 6.06 21.97 -5.13
C PHE A 409 5.35 22.36 -6.43
N SER A 410 4.95 23.62 -6.57
CA SER A 410 4.28 24.12 -7.77
C SER A 410 5.13 23.97 -9.04
N TYR A 411 6.45 24.18 -8.92
CA TYR A 411 7.34 24.05 -10.06
C TYR A 411 7.60 22.57 -10.40
N THR A 412 7.73 21.72 -9.40
CA THR A 412 7.79 20.26 -9.62
C THR A 412 6.55 19.77 -10.36
N ARG A 413 5.35 20.25 -9.96
CA ARG A 413 4.10 19.90 -10.63
C ARG A 413 4.02 20.41 -12.06
N TYR A 414 4.56 21.60 -12.32
CA TYR A 414 4.68 22.13 -13.68
C TYR A 414 5.55 21.22 -14.56
N LEU A 415 6.72 20.80 -14.07
CA LEU A 415 7.62 19.92 -14.80
C LEU A 415 6.98 18.53 -15.01
N GLU A 416 6.28 18.00 -14.01
CA GLU A 416 5.50 16.76 -14.16
C GLU A 416 4.48 16.87 -15.29
N ASN A 417 3.73 17.98 -15.34
CA ASN A 417 2.75 18.20 -16.41
C ASN A 417 3.42 18.22 -17.78
N LYS A 418 4.58 18.85 -17.93
CA LYS A 418 5.34 18.87 -19.19
C LYS A 418 5.81 17.49 -19.62
N ILE A 419 6.27 16.67 -18.70
CA ILE A 419 6.64 15.27 -18.95
C ILE A 419 5.40 14.48 -19.38
N ARG A 420 4.25 14.67 -18.74
CA ARG A 420 3.00 13.99 -19.12
C ARG A 420 2.48 14.45 -20.48
N GLU A 421 2.57 15.73 -20.80
CA GLU A 421 2.22 16.27 -22.12
C GLU A 421 3.04 15.62 -23.23
N ALA A 422 4.35 15.39 -22.99
CA ALA A 422 5.26 14.84 -23.98
C ALA A 422 5.16 13.31 -24.12
N PHE A 423 4.96 12.57 -23.01
CA PHE A 423 5.09 11.10 -23.00
C PHE A 423 3.81 10.36 -22.57
N GLY A 424 2.79 11.06 -22.14
CA GLY A 424 1.53 10.48 -21.66
C GLY A 424 1.59 10.06 -20.19
N PHE A 425 2.18 8.91 -19.87
CA PHE A 425 2.18 8.32 -18.52
C PHE A 425 0.78 8.23 -17.89
N ARG A 426 -0.22 7.85 -18.71
CA ARG A 426 -1.62 7.73 -18.30
C ARG A 426 -1.77 6.58 -17.31
N GLY A 427 -2.60 6.77 -16.31
CA GLY A 427 -2.90 5.75 -15.29
C GLY A 427 -1.78 5.51 -14.28
N THR A 428 -0.63 6.17 -14.35
CA THR A 428 0.49 5.97 -13.43
C THR A 428 0.97 7.27 -12.79
N SER A 429 1.31 7.22 -11.50
CA SER A 429 1.97 8.33 -10.80
C SER A 429 3.42 8.47 -11.25
N LEU A 430 3.96 9.67 -11.16
CA LEU A 430 5.38 9.93 -11.38
C LEU A 430 6.03 10.32 -10.05
N LYS A 431 7.22 9.76 -9.77
CA LYS A 431 8.01 10.14 -8.59
C LYS A 431 9.18 11.02 -9.00
N PHE A 432 9.40 12.09 -8.23
CA PHE A 432 10.50 13.02 -8.46
C PHE A 432 11.37 13.13 -7.22
N PHE A 433 12.66 12.88 -7.38
CA PHE A 433 13.68 13.13 -6.37
C PHE A 433 14.53 14.32 -6.80
N ILE A 434 14.66 15.28 -5.92
CA ILE A 434 15.49 16.47 -6.17
C ILE A 434 16.83 16.24 -5.47
N ARG A 435 17.92 16.34 -6.23
CA ARG A 435 19.30 16.22 -5.71
C ARG A 435 20.09 17.47 -6.01
N GLU A 436 20.84 17.93 -5.04
CA GLU A 436 21.80 19.01 -5.21
C GLU A 436 23.07 18.50 -5.88
N ARG A 437 23.53 19.25 -6.86
CA ARG A 437 24.87 19.09 -7.41
C ARG A 437 25.68 20.30 -6.95
N LYS A 438 26.63 20.10 -6.02
CA LYS A 438 27.63 21.12 -5.69
C LYS A 438 28.48 21.36 -6.94
N GLU A 439 28.54 22.61 -7.43
CA GLU A 439 29.60 22.99 -8.37
C GLU A 439 30.91 22.68 -7.67
N LYS A 440 31.74 21.83 -8.26
CA LYS A 440 33.13 21.72 -7.83
C LYS A 440 33.73 23.10 -8.15
N ASP A 441 34.18 23.80 -7.11
CA ASP A 441 35.04 24.95 -7.29
C ASP A 441 36.18 24.55 -8.22
N GLN A 442 36.24 25.20 -9.39
CA GLN A 442 37.36 25.05 -10.32
C GLN A 442 38.54 25.83 -9.80
#